data_7ae97b04a81ecb4d702b945ca26e8d67
#
_entry.id   7ae97b04a81ecb4d702b945ca26e8d67
#
_cell.length_a   1.000
_cell.length_b   1.000
_cell.length_c   1.000
_cell.angle_alpha   90.00
_cell.angle_beta   90.00
_cell.angle_gamma   90.00
#
_symmetry.space_group_name_H-M   'P 1'
#
loop_
_entity.id
_entity.type
_entity.pdbx_description
1 polymer ?
#
loop_
_entity_poly.entity_id
_entity_poly.type
_entity_poly.pdbx_seq_one_letter_code
_entity_poly.pdbx_strand_id
1 'polypeptide(L)'
;MRGSATRVILLALVLLASLLVPSTIAASGRVGPPDFGNGPNEGDVIGGSFTIIAVNTADVDALLLEVWNGSAWATIVNLSSSPWIFNWDTTGVDDGDYQLRMEGFDSGTSLGTSLSGNFTVDNTDPVNLQFAVLSPNLGSGSSISDRAWFNIPSTGVLSFTWNATDAHLSHAALTGVPGPGAPSNDGPGFFAYRWDWTTGSFPAQGTWTAQLKVFDTASNSATSDLHIGIDTVGPDVGTPALSVGSGWTDATSLAFSGLNIGASDNGGCGIDHYEVRDSADSVWTNIGTSGGGSITLQEGVRTIEFRAVDLLGNAGSSTSTTVSVDQTDPVAGGWILPELVTSLSGGEVTTNLQASDDRSGIDETNTTLYYGFDEDGIGDSPDLTNTWLQFGTGLSASLPSSIDWTTKQGQYLSLKAVLQDNASNSASSPVQHFIVLPSLDLSWETASVDRLVVRAGSNGLVNVTSVLISNEPWTGSASLSLQTAPADRDSTVNWTTLETRTLSSGSLVDLQETLIWSVTILTAGELDIRIVIDGDDAVAEKDEGNNEVYVVAQGAEPGAIGVVSGFMPDLITVILAGLVVSIWMSRKRRVTLQTN
;
A
#
# COMPACT_ATOMS: atom_id res chain seq x y z
N MET A 1 43.87 29.47 -3.72
CA MET A 1 44.95 29.94 -4.60
C MET A 1 45.20 31.45 -4.41
N ARG A 2 45.57 31.91 -3.22
CA ARG A 2 46.02 33.30 -2.95
C ARG A 2 47.12 33.41 -1.88
N GLY A 3 47.77 32.29 -1.52
CA GLY A 3 48.80 32.28 -0.47
C GLY A 3 50.25 32.14 -0.95
N SER A 4 50.46 31.80 -2.23
CA SER A 4 51.80 31.50 -2.76
C SER A 4 52.52 32.73 -3.34
N ALA A 5 51.80 33.80 -3.71
CA ALA A 5 52.41 34.95 -4.35
C ALA A 5 53.09 35.94 -3.36
N THR A 6 52.63 35.95 -2.09
CA THR A 6 53.13 36.95 -1.11
C THR A 6 54.49 36.55 -0.50
N ARG A 7 54.78 35.25 -0.38
CA ARG A 7 56.09 34.80 0.16
C ARG A 7 57.24 34.92 -0.84
N VAL A 8 56.95 34.74 -2.13
CA VAL A 8 57.98 34.90 -3.19
C VAL A 8 58.36 36.39 -3.37
N ILE A 9 57.41 37.29 -3.14
CA ILE A 9 57.67 38.74 -3.24
C ILE A 9 58.51 39.26 -2.05
N LEU A 10 58.34 38.66 -0.85
CA LEU A 10 59.15 39.10 0.32
C LEU A 10 60.62 38.65 0.20
N LEU A 11 60.88 37.46 -0.37
CA LEU A 11 62.26 37.01 -0.62
C LEU A 11 62.94 37.79 -1.73
N ALA A 12 62.22 38.24 -2.75
CA ALA A 12 62.76 39.10 -3.81
C ALA A 12 63.05 40.54 -3.35
N LEU A 13 62.25 41.04 -2.39
CA LEU A 13 62.46 42.37 -1.85
C LEU A 13 63.71 42.45 -0.92
N VAL A 14 64.04 41.40 -0.17
CA VAL A 14 65.24 41.34 0.67
C VAL A 14 66.48 41.19 -0.18
N LEU A 15 66.43 40.49 -1.32
CA LEU A 15 67.56 40.44 -2.27
C LEU A 15 67.76 41.77 -3.03
N LEU A 16 66.71 42.58 -3.27
CA LEU A 16 66.85 43.86 -3.97
C LEU A 16 67.26 44.99 -3.05
N ALA A 17 67.03 44.92 -1.75
CA ALA A 17 67.48 45.92 -0.78
C ALA A 17 69.00 45.89 -0.51
N SER A 18 69.67 44.79 -0.82
CA SER A 18 71.11 44.65 -0.68
C SER A 18 71.92 45.22 -1.86
N LEU A 19 71.27 45.69 -2.94
CA LEU A 19 71.93 46.22 -4.14
C LEU A 19 71.95 47.75 -4.25
N LEU A 20 71.45 48.48 -3.26
CA LEU A 20 71.45 49.93 -3.22
C LEU A 20 72.12 50.44 -1.93
N VAL A 21 73.37 50.13 -1.76
CA VAL A 21 74.22 50.89 -0.81
C VAL A 21 74.98 51.99 -1.61
N PRO A 22 74.78 53.29 -1.33
CA PRO A 22 75.60 54.32 -1.96
C PRO A 22 77.01 54.12 -1.52
N SER A 23 77.96 54.09 -2.47
CA SER A 23 79.39 54.13 -2.23
C SER A 23 79.78 55.46 -1.57
N THR A 24 79.74 55.54 -0.26
CA THR A 24 80.52 56.55 0.47
C THR A 24 81.88 55.95 0.68
N ILE A 25 82.90 56.58 0.07
CA ILE A 25 84.32 56.38 0.38
C ILE A 25 84.47 56.72 1.85
N ALA A 26 84.45 55.76 2.75
CA ALA A 26 84.85 55.94 4.14
C ALA A 26 86.31 55.50 4.26
N ALA A 27 87.11 56.30 4.96
CA ALA A 27 88.50 56.04 5.30
C ALA A 27 88.67 54.61 5.83
N SER A 28 89.74 53.92 5.43
CA SER A 28 90.14 52.61 5.84
C SER A 28 90.35 52.53 7.36
N GLY A 29 89.27 52.32 8.07
CA GLY A 29 89.34 51.74 9.39
C GLY A 29 89.24 50.20 9.18
N ARG A 30 90.19 49.51 9.70
CA ARG A 30 90.21 48.03 9.71
C ARG A 30 88.86 47.56 10.12
N VAL A 31 88.19 46.79 9.25
CA VAL A 31 86.88 46.17 9.53
C VAL A 31 87.13 45.13 10.63
N GLY A 32 86.30 45.11 11.63
CA GLY A 32 86.31 44.07 12.67
C GLY A 32 86.04 42.69 12.10
N PRO A 33 86.00 41.67 12.94
CA PRO A 33 85.64 40.31 12.50
C PRO A 33 84.33 40.31 11.73
N PRO A 34 84.16 39.36 10.79
CA PRO A 34 82.82 39.13 10.20
C PRO A 34 81.83 38.75 11.29
N ASP A 35 80.55 39.08 11.08
CA ASP A 35 79.52 38.85 12.05
C ASP A 35 78.37 38.12 11.41
N PHE A 36 77.50 37.52 12.21
CA PHE A 36 76.29 36.78 11.74
C PHE A 36 75.22 37.80 11.33
N GLY A 37 74.97 37.93 10.02
CA GLY A 37 73.83 38.66 9.49
C GLY A 37 72.58 37.80 9.51
N ASN A 38 72.73 36.46 9.37
CA ASN A 38 71.79 35.46 9.70
C ASN A 38 72.58 34.29 10.31
N GLY A 39 72.22 33.89 11.51
CA GLY A 39 72.77 32.79 12.28
C GLY A 39 71.85 32.43 13.42
N PRO A 40 72.06 31.32 14.09
CA PRO A 40 71.25 30.94 15.23
C PRO A 40 71.40 31.89 16.39
N ASN A 41 70.29 32.27 17.03
CA ASN A 41 70.30 33.10 18.22
C ASN A 41 70.38 32.24 19.49
N GLU A 42 70.52 32.85 20.63
CA GLU A 42 70.49 32.20 21.93
C GLU A 42 69.13 31.54 22.16
N GLY A 43 69.12 30.21 22.34
CA GLY A 43 67.92 29.39 22.57
C GLY A 43 67.15 28.99 21.33
N ASP A 44 67.62 29.27 20.13
CA ASP A 44 67.02 28.78 18.89
C ASP A 44 67.10 27.25 18.84
N VAL A 45 66.09 26.64 18.27
CA VAL A 45 66.07 25.21 17.91
C VAL A 45 66.01 25.14 16.38
N ILE A 46 67.02 24.53 15.76
CA ILE A 46 67.14 24.44 14.30
C ILE A 46 67.28 23.00 13.84
N GLY A 47 66.81 22.65 12.63
CA GLY A 47 66.98 21.37 12.01
C GLY A 47 67.01 21.42 10.49
N GLY A 48 67.45 20.32 9.87
CA GLY A 48 67.53 20.19 8.42
C GLY A 48 68.51 21.18 7.79
N SER A 49 68.11 22.12 6.97
CA SER A 49 68.92 23.07 6.27
C SER A 49 68.78 24.49 6.87
N PHE A 50 69.87 25.00 7.45
CA PHE A 50 69.89 26.36 8.04
C PHE A 50 70.79 27.29 7.25
N THR A 51 70.29 28.43 6.81
CA THR A 51 71.07 29.42 6.03
C THR A 51 71.83 30.36 6.95
N ILE A 52 73.13 30.35 6.83
CA ILE A 52 74.03 31.24 7.53
C ILE A 52 74.51 32.34 6.56
N ILE A 53 74.43 33.61 6.97
CA ILE A 53 74.86 34.76 6.19
C ILE A 53 75.85 35.56 7.01
N ALA A 54 77.02 35.77 6.44
CA ALA A 54 78.00 36.67 7.06
C ALA A 54 77.82 38.11 6.61
N VAL A 55 78.03 39.09 7.53
CA VAL A 55 78.06 40.50 7.31
C VAL A 55 79.44 41.06 7.79
N ASN A 56 79.71 42.32 7.60
CA ASN A 56 81.03 42.94 7.88
C ASN A 56 82.21 42.30 7.12
N THR A 57 81.98 41.97 5.86
CA THR A 57 82.85 41.12 5.04
C THR A 57 83.62 41.91 3.98
N ALA A 58 83.81 43.26 4.14
CA ALA A 58 84.37 44.09 3.10
C ALA A 58 85.84 43.72 2.76
N ASP A 59 86.61 43.30 3.73
CA ASP A 59 88.02 42.90 3.57
C ASP A 59 88.25 41.39 3.70
N VAL A 60 87.17 40.62 3.60
CA VAL A 60 87.23 39.12 3.76
C VAL A 60 87.47 38.46 2.40
N ASP A 61 88.54 37.70 2.28
CA ASP A 61 88.88 36.86 1.10
C ASP A 61 88.72 35.41 1.36
N ALA A 62 88.64 34.98 2.65
CA ALA A 62 88.24 33.60 3.05
C ALA A 62 87.50 33.69 4.38
N LEU A 63 86.54 32.80 4.55
CA LEU A 63 85.68 32.65 5.74
C LEU A 63 85.60 31.20 6.19
N LEU A 64 86.02 30.99 7.43
CA LEU A 64 85.91 29.67 8.10
C LEU A 64 84.71 29.69 9.02
N LEU A 65 83.81 28.72 8.82
CA LEU A 65 82.70 28.46 9.70
C LEU A 65 82.92 27.16 10.43
N GLU A 66 82.78 27.17 11.73
CA GLU A 66 82.95 26.02 12.61
C GLU A 66 81.81 25.88 13.57
N VAL A 67 81.59 24.68 14.04
CA VAL A 67 80.61 24.37 15.06
C VAL A 67 81.29 23.80 16.30
N TRP A 68 80.88 24.26 17.47
CA TRP A 68 81.22 23.67 18.74
C TRP A 68 80.31 22.55 19.11
N ASN A 69 80.85 21.35 19.30
CA ASN A 69 80.06 20.11 19.65
C ASN A 69 80.17 19.76 21.13
N GLY A 70 80.52 20.70 21.99
CA GLY A 70 80.69 20.45 23.42
C GLY A 70 82.12 20.05 23.80
N SER A 71 82.97 19.69 22.85
CA SER A 71 84.33 19.25 23.12
C SER A 71 85.40 19.93 22.24
N ALA A 72 85.08 20.24 21.01
CA ALA A 72 86.00 20.86 20.03
C ALA A 72 85.23 21.64 18.96
N TRP A 73 85.88 22.56 18.31
CA TRP A 73 85.46 23.24 17.11
C TRP A 73 85.71 22.32 15.91
N ALA A 74 84.66 22.04 15.17
CA ALA A 74 84.69 21.25 13.94
C ALA A 74 84.38 22.18 12.76
N THR A 75 85.18 22.11 11.70
CA THR A 75 84.93 22.88 10.48
C THR A 75 83.70 22.43 9.75
N ILE A 76 82.75 23.32 9.55
CA ILE A 76 81.62 23.12 8.69
C ILE A 76 82.00 23.41 7.24
N VAL A 77 82.60 24.60 6.99
CA VAL A 77 82.94 25.01 5.64
C VAL A 77 84.02 26.05 5.67
N ASN A 78 84.83 26.07 4.62
CA ASN A 78 85.78 27.16 4.34
C ASN A 78 85.40 27.79 2.99
N LEU A 79 84.92 29.02 3.02
CA LEU A 79 84.51 29.78 1.84
C LEU A 79 85.66 30.64 1.38
N SER A 80 86.01 30.59 0.09
CA SER A 80 87.17 31.27 -0.51
C SER A 80 86.77 32.47 -1.41
N SER A 81 85.50 32.80 -1.43
CA SER A 81 84.93 33.93 -2.19
C SER A 81 83.50 34.27 -1.82
N SER A 82 83.08 35.51 -1.99
CA SER A 82 81.69 35.97 -1.93
C SER A 82 80.83 35.20 -2.98
N PRO A 83 79.56 35.01 -2.70
CA PRO A 83 78.80 35.48 -1.55
C PRO A 83 79.06 34.61 -0.29
N TRP A 84 79.18 35.34 0.85
CA TRP A 84 79.36 34.72 2.16
C TRP A 84 78.07 34.19 2.75
N ILE A 85 77.50 33.23 2.03
CA ILE A 85 76.26 32.56 2.38
C ILE A 85 76.49 31.04 2.33
N PHE A 86 76.07 30.34 3.36
CA PHE A 86 76.21 28.92 3.46
C PHE A 86 74.91 28.31 3.97
N ASN A 87 74.42 27.27 3.28
CA ASN A 87 73.31 26.45 3.77
C ASN A 87 73.93 25.27 4.51
N TRP A 88 73.84 25.32 5.81
CA TRP A 88 74.30 24.22 6.65
C TRP A 88 73.25 23.15 6.72
N ASP A 89 73.61 21.95 6.32
CA ASP A 89 72.80 20.72 6.52
C ASP A 89 73.11 20.17 7.92
N THR A 90 72.22 20.40 8.84
CA THR A 90 72.36 19.94 10.23
C THR A 90 72.14 18.45 10.40
N THR A 91 71.58 17.73 9.41
CA THR A 91 71.31 16.27 9.51
C THR A 91 72.57 15.44 9.63
N GLY A 92 73.76 16.08 9.36
CA GLY A 92 75.07 15.44 9.54
C GLY A 92 75.63 15.53 10.95
N VAL A 93 74.91 16.14 11.90
CA VAL A 93 75.37 16.23 13.31
C VAL A 93 74.24 15.64 14.21
N ASP A 94 74.66 15.14 15.39
CA ASP A 94 73.75 14.63 16.37
C ASP A 94 72.90 15.76 16.96
N ASP A 95 71.69 15.42 17.45
CA ASP A 95 70.85 16.36 18.18
C ASP A 95 71.52 16.78 19.48
N GLY A 96 71.46 18.08 19.81
CA GLY A 96 72.12 18.61 21.00
C GLY A 96 72.41 20.10 20.92
N ASP A 97 73.10 20.59 21.95
CA ASP A 97 73.46 22.03 22.06
C ASP A 97 74.76 22.37 21.34
N TYR A 98 74.69 23.40 20.56
CA TYR A 98 75.79 23.86 19.70
C TYR A 98 76.00 25.37 19.77
N GLN A 99 77.20 25.81 19.31
CA GLN A 99 77.51 27.20 19.05
C GLN A 99 78.32 27.31 17.75
N LEU A 100 78.05 28.29 16.91
CA LEU A 100 78.83 28.53 15.72
C LEU A 100 79.92 29.57 16.01
N ARG A 101 81.06 29.36 15.35
CA ARG A 101 82.12 30.32 15.25
C ARG A 101 82.43 30.67 13.79
N MET A 102 82.51 31.94 13.52
CA MET A 102 82.87 32.44 12.20
C MET A 102 84.21 33.21 12.32
N GLU A 103 85.19 32.88 11.48
CA GLU A 103 86.45 33.54 11.39
C GLU A 103 86.67 34.00 9.95
N GLY A 104 86.97 35.31 9.78
CA GLY A 104 87.32 35.90 8.50
C GLY A 104 88.80 36.07 8.33
N PHE A 105 89.24 35.93 7.09
CA PHE A 105 90.68 36.13 6.73
C PHE A 105 90.80 37.14 5.61
N ASP A 106 91.86 37.94 5.67
CA ASP A 106 92.37 38.82 4.60
C ASP A 106 93.82 38.38 4.27
N SER A 107 94.03 37.94 3.04
CA SER A 107 95.33 37.46 2.57
C SER A 107 95.99 36.44 3.55
N GLY A 108 95.19 35.58 4.16
CA GLY A 108 95.60 34.55 5.11
C GLY A 108 95.77 35.03 6.55
N THR A 109 95.52 36.31 6.84
CA THR A 109 95.59 36.91 8.19
C THR A 109 94.21 36.93 8.82
N SER A 110 94.07 36.39 10.02
CA SER A 110 92.76 36.42 10.73
C SER A 110 92.31 37.81 11.06
N LEU A 111 91.05 38.12 10.75
CA LEU A 111 90.39 39.36 11.09
C LEU A 111 89.69 39.32 12.44
N GLY A 112 89.73 38.13 13.08
CA GLY A 112 89.03 37.81 14.34
C GLY A 112 87.83 36.89 14.15
N THR A 113 87.25 36.53 15.27
CA THR A 113 86.09 35.57 15.33
C THR A 113 84.89 36.23 15.90
N SER A 114 83.73 35.79 15.41
CA SER A 114 82.40 36.03 16.02
C SER A 114 81.75 34.73 16.40
N LEU A 115 80.96 34.77 17.46
CA LEU A 115 80.20 33.58 17.96
C LEU A 115 78.69 33.81 17.75
N SER A 116 77.96 32.75 17.41
CA SER A 116 76.50 32.75 17.48
C SER A 116 76.06 32.71 18.92
N GLY A 117 74.75 32.80 19.18
CA GLY A 117 74.13 32.32 20.41
C GLY A 117 74.30 30.80 20.57
N ASN A 118 74.11 30.31 21.78
CA ASN A 118 73.93 28.86 21.98
C ASN A 118 72.58 28.46 21.44
N PHE A 119 72.51 27.42 20.68
CA PHE A 119 71.27 26.89 20.05
C PHE A 119 71.26 25.36 20.12
N THR A 120 70.09 24.77 19.89
CA THR A 120 69.91 23.33 19.83
C THR A 120 69.69 22.88 18.38
N VAL A 121 70.41 21.85 17.96
CA VAL A 121 70.10 21.14 16.73
C VAL A 121 69.13 19.99 17.11
N ASP A 122 68.06 19.92 16.37
CA ASP A 122 67.01 18.89 16.50
C ASP A 122 66.62 18.41 15.11
N ASN A 123 67.03 17.24 14.74
CA ASN A 123 66.71 16.58 13.46
C ASN A 123 65.77 15.40 13.66
N THR A 124 65.27 15.18 14.89
CA THR A 124 64.43 14.08 15.24
C THR A 124 62.95 14.45 15.04
N ASP A 125 62.27 13.65 14.26
CA ASP A 125 60.80 13.83 14.11
C ASP A 125 60.05 13.51 15.42
N PRO A 126 58.97 14.21 15.71
CA PRO A 126 58.08 13.81 16.80
C PRO A 126 57.66 12.35 16.70
N VAL A 127 57.69 11.62 17.83
CA VAL A 127 57.41 10.20 17.91
C VAL A 127 56.19 9.92 18.77
N ASN A 128 55.77 8.65 18.82
CA ASN A 128 54.60 8.16 19.58
C ASN A 128 53.33 8.90 19.24
N LEU A 129 53.16 9.26 17.96
CA LEU A 129 51.97 9.97 17.50
C LEU A 129 50.75 9.08 17.66
N GLN A 130 49.81 9.53 18.48
CA GLN A 130 48.50 8.93 18.67
C GLN A 130 47.44 9.88 18.14
N PHE A 131 46.59 9.38 17.26
CA PHE A 131 45.53 10.18 16.66
C PHE A 131 44.22 9.37 16.66
N ALA A 132 43.14 9.92 17.23
CA ALA A 132 41.88 9.25 17.38
C ALA A 132 40.68 10.20 17.33
N VAL A 133 39.52 9.65 17.00
CA VAL A 133 38.24 10.35 17.12
C VAL A 133 37.56 9.97 18.42
N LEU A 134 37.00 10.94 19.13
CA LEU A 134 36.06 10.74 20.22
C LEU A 134 34.64 10.94 19.71
N SER A 135 33.84 9.90 19.69
CA SER A 135 32.43 10.06 19.37
C SER A 135 31.66 10.59 20.57
N PRO A 136 30.80 11.61 20.37
CA PRO A 136 29.96 12.14 21.45
C PRO A 136 28.97 11.12 22.00
N ASN A 137 28.68 10.07 21.24
CA ASN A 137 27.71 9.01 21.62
C ASN A 137 28.34 7.81 22.32
N LEU A 138 29.68 7.72 22.40
CA LEU A 138 30.40 6.58 22.98
C LEU A 138 30.88 6.78 24.44
N GLY A 139 30.39 7.79 25.11
CA GLY A 139 30.81 8.11 26.47
C GLY A 139 32.23 8.72 26.52
N SER A 140 32.47 9.54 27.50
CA SER A 140 33.76 10.22 27.70
C SER A 140 34.88 9.19 27.89
N GLY A 141 35.75 9.04 26.90
CA GLY A 141 36.98 8.26 27.02
C GLY A 141 37.15 7.09 26.04
N SER A 142 36.19 6.82 25.17
CA SER A 142 36.37 5.81 24.13
C SER A 142 36.93 6.43 22.87
N SER A 143 38.20 6.16 22.55
CA SER A 143 38.80 6.50 21.25
C SER A 143 38.43 5.41 20.22
N ILE A 144 38.10 5.82 19.01
CA ILE A 144 37.78 4.93 17.91
C ILE A 144 38.96 4.89 16.96
N SER A 145 39.31 3.67 16.56
CA SER A 145 40.32 3.41 15.56
C SER A 145 39.86 3.81 14.14
N ASP A 146 40.83 3.85 13.25
CA ASP A 146 40.68 4.10 11.83
C ASP A 146 39.45 3.38 11.19
N ARG A 147 38.73 4.07 10.27
CA ARG A 147 37.58 3.60 9.48
C ARG A 147 36.25 3.42 10.23
N ALA A 148 36.01 4.23 11.25
CA ALA A 148 34.72 4.24 11.90
C ALA A 148 33.71 5.14 11.16
N TRP A 149 32.45 4.72 11.20
CA TRP A 149 31.31 5.50 10.71
C TRP A 149 30.56 6.16 11.86
N PHE A 150 30.06 7.36 11.62
CA PHE A 150 29.37 8.17 12.64
C PHE A 150 28.05 8.73 12.11
N ASN A 151 26.99 8.50 12.87
CA ASN A 151 25.73 9.25 12.72
C ASN A 151 25.82 10.50 13.59
N ILE A 152 26.08 11.63 12.98
CA ILE A 152 26.23 12.90 13.69
C ILE A 152 25.06 13.80 13.31
N PRO A 153 24.13 14.06 14.23
CA PRO A 153 23.02 14.98 13.96
C PRO A 153 23.55 16.39 13.68
N SER A 154 22.80 17.20 12.98
CA SER A 154 23.19 18.55 12.52
C SER A 154 23.66 19.49 13.63
N THR A 155 23.41 19.15 14.88
CA THR A 155 23.87 19.88 16.09
C THR A 155 24.97 19.14 16.85
N GLY A 156 25.46 18.02 16.31
CA GLY A 156 26.46 17.19 16.95
C GLY A 156 27.89 17.76 16.82
N VAL A 157 28.80 17.13 17.52
CA VAL A 157 30.24 17.49 17.53
C VAL A 157 31.04 16.22 17.29
N LEU A 158 32.00 16.28 16.37
CA LEU A 158 33.04 15.29 16.22
C LEU A 158 34.33 15.85 16.78
N SER A 159 34.88 15.16 17.78
CA SER A 159 36.11 15.61 18.45
C SER A 159 37.27 14.70 18.08
N PHE A 160 38.40 15.32 17.78
CA PHE A 160 39.67 14.62 17.54
C PHE A 160 40.58 14.79 18.74
N THR A 161 41.28 13.74 19.10
CA THR A 161 42.34 13.80 20.10
C THR A 161 43.64 13.33 19.49
N TRP A 162 44.74 13.95 19.90
CA TRP A 162 46.04 13.52 19.50
C TRP A 162 47.06 13.71 20.62
N ASN A 163 48.15 12.97 20.56
CA ASN A 163 49.29 13.07 21.45
C ASN A 163 50.56 12.71 20.67
N ALA A 164 51.65 13.35 21.02
CA ALA A 164 52.98 13.07 20.47
C ALA A 164 54.05 13.34 21.54
N THR A 165 55.19 12.76 21.37
CA THR A 165 56.35 12.98 22.25
C THR A 165 57.49 13.57 21.43
N ASP A 166 57.97 14.71 21.89
CA ASP A 166 59.14 15.37 21.34
C ASP A 166 59.71 16.34 22.39
N ALA A 167 61.04 16.63 22.37
CA ALA A 167 61.67 17.57 23.29
C ALA A 167 61.30 19.04 23.00
N HIS A 168 60.99 19.32 21.74
CA HIS A 168 60.77 20.68 21.26
C HIS A 168 59.43 20.80 20.50
N LEU A 169 58.43 20.01 20.91
CA LEU A 169 57.12 19.99 20.29
C LEU A 169 56.55 21.40 20.14
N SER A 170 56.11 21.78 18.93
CA SER A 170 55.68 23.13 18.60
C SER A 170 54.15 23.22 18.37
N HIS A 171 53.68 22.66 17.29
CA HIS A 171 52.28 22.80 16.90
C HIS A 171 51.80 21.59 16.07
N ALA A 172 50.50 21.51 15.85
CA ALA A 172 49.90 20.53 14.96
C ALA A 172 48.97 21.20 13.95
N ALA A 173 48.82 20.55 12.80
CA ALA A 173 47.88 20.92 11.78
C ALA A 173 46.99 19.72 11.43
N LEU A 174 45.67 19.91 11.37
CA LEU A 174 44.71 18.92 10.93
C LEU A 174 44.15 19.33 9.57
N THR A 175 44.20 18.43 8.61
CA THR A 175 43.74 18.65 7.24
C THR A 175 42.86 17.48 6.80
N GLY A 176 42.22 17.56 5.62
CA GLY A 176 41.46 16.49 5.04
C GLY A 176 40.06 16.31 5.61
N VAL A 177 39.64 17.14 6.54
CA VAL A 177 38.27 17.14 7.10
C VAL A 177 37.44 18.25 6.49
N PRO A 178 36.13 18.04 6.21
CA PRO A 178 35.27 19.11 5.72
C PRO A 178 34.98 20.12 6.84
N GLY A 179 34.96 21.40 6.50
CA GLY A 179 34.63 22.46 7.46
C GLY A 179 35.44 23.74 7.32
N PRO A 180 35.12 24.76 8.09
CA PRO A 180 35.90 25.99 8.08
C PRO A 180 37.28 25.73 8.69
N GLY A 181 38.26 25.50 7.83
CA GLY A 181 39.67 25.34 8.12
C GLY A 181 40.02 24.70 9.47
N ALA A 182 40.71 23.56 9.42
CA ALA A 182 41.22 22.98 10.66
C ALA A 182 42.08 24.00 11.42
N PRO A 183 41.87 24.21 12.70
CA PRO A 183 42.72 25.11 13.46
C PRO A 183 44.16 24.60 13.41
N SER A 184 45.09 25.46 13.03
CA SER A 184 46.48 25.28 13.41
C SER A 184 46.53 25.51 14.91
N ASN A 185 47.02 24.61 15.66
CA ASN A 185 47.19 24.87 17.05
C ASN A 185 48.58 25.32 17.41
N ASP A 186 48.59 26.25 18.11
CA ASP A 186 49.58 27.17 18.46
C ASP A 186 50.04 26.96 19.89
N GLY A 187 51.09 26.35 20.08
CA GLY A 187 51.73 26.49 21.36
C GLY A 187 52.56 25.32 21.79
N PRO A 188 53.74 25.60 22.30
CA PRO A 188 54.59 24.57 22.88
C PRO A 188 53.97 24.01 24.15
N GLY A 189 53.93 22.69 24.26
CA GLY A 189 53.55 21.99 25.49
C GLY A 189 52.22 21.21 25.47
N PHE A 190 51.60 21.00 24.34
CA PHE A 190 50.39 20.20 24.25
C PHE A 190 50.71 18.73 24.04
N PHE A 191 50.43 17.91 25.06
CA PHE A 191 50.57 16.45 25.00
C PHE A 191 49.29 15.70 24.66
N ALA A 192 48.12 16.34 24.79
CA ALA A 192 46.82 15.82 24.37
C ALA A 192 45.97 16.98 23.91
N TYR A 193 45.58 16.99 22.66
CA TYR A 193 44.78 18.05 22.10
C TYR A 193 43.44 17.54 21.68
N ARG A 194 42.35 18.23 22.07
CA ARG A 194 40.99 17.98 21.65
C ARG A 194 40.52 19.12 20.78
N TRP A 195 40.15 18.79 19.57
CA TRP A 195 39.51 19.74 18.67
C TRP A 195 38.11 19.31 18.37
N ASP A 196 37.14 20.20 18.58
CA ASP A 196 35.74 19.93 18.37
C ASP A 196 35.33 20.52 17.01
N TRP A 197 34.94 19.62 16.13
CA TRP A 197 34.44 19.98 14.84
C TRP A 197 32.92 20.17 14.91
N THR A 198 32.46 21.42 14.93
CA THR A 198 31.04 21.73 14.99
C THR A 198 30.34 21.47 13.67
N THR A 199 29.25 20.76 13.72
CA THR A 199 28.57 20.13 12.60
C THR A 199 27.83 21.06 11.64
N GLY A 200 27.81 22.35 11.82
CA GLY A 200 27.18 23.26 10.85
C GLY A 200 27.74 23.18 9.41
N SER A 201 28.77 22.36 9.21
CA SER A 201 29.49 22.20 7.93
C SER A 201 29.64 20.72 7.53
N PHE A 202 29.09 19.77 8.27
CA PHE A 202 29.18 18.37 7.88
C PHE A 202 28.29 18.11 6.66
N PRO A 203 28.83 17.44 5.63
CA PRO A 203 28.00 16.82 4.62
C PRO A 203 27.15 15.71 5.27
N ALA A 204 25.99 15.46 4.71
CA ALA A 204 25.07 14.43 5.24
C ALA A 204 25.68 13.03 5.18
N GLN A 205 26.63 12.80 4.26
CA GLN A 205 27.16 11.48 3.97
C GLN A 205 28.51 11.59 3.25
N GLY A 206 29.45 10.71 3.56
CA GLY A 206 30.73 10.59 2.88
C GLY A 206 31.85 10.07 3.74
N THR A 207 33.03 9.89 3.12
CA THR A 207 34.25 9.44 3.78
C THR A 207 35.35 10.49 3.62
N TRP A 208 36.16 10.63 4.66
CA TRP A 208 37.29 11.58 4.69
C TRP A 208 38.51 10.90 5.29
N THR A 209 39.68 11.38 4.85
CA THR A 209 40.94 11.08 5.51
C THR A 209 41.37 12.31 6.27
N ALA A 210 41.17 12.30 7.57
CA ALA A 210 41.72 13.29 8.47
C ALA A 210 43.21 13.05 8.61
N GLN A 211 44.05 14.01 8.22
CA GLN A 211 45.47 13.92 8.36
C GLN A 211 45.94 14.91 9.43
N LEU A 212 46.52 14.38 10.48
CA LEU A 212 47.22 15.13 11.49
C LEU A 212 48.69 15.20 11.13
N LYS A 213 49.27 16.40 11.12
CA LYS A 213 50.69 16.64 11.01
C LYS A 213 51.16 17.40 12.23
N VAL A 214 52.08 16.82 12.97
CA VAL A 214 52.66 17.42 14.18
C VAL A 214 54.07 17.89 13.86
N PHE A 215 54.41 19.08 14.31
CA PHE A 215 55.69 19.74 14.09
C PHE A 215 56.37 20.00 15.42
N ASP A 216 57.68 19.90 15.41
CA ASP A 216 58.54 20.48 16.43
C ASP A 216 58.94 21.95 16.09
N THR A 217 59.76 22.56 16.94
CA THR A 217 60.27 23.92 16.74
C THR A 217 61.31 23.98 15.62
N ALA A 218 62.03 22.90 15.36
CA ALA A 218 62.98 22.77 14.26
C ALA A 218 62.33 22.52 12.89
N SER A 219 61.01 22.30 12.86
CA SER A 219 60.20 21.99 11.69
C SER A 219 60.27 20.54 11.21
N ASN A 220 60.84 19.60 11.98
CA ASN A 220 60.68 18.18 11.75
C ASN A 220 59.21 17.84 12.01
N SER A 221 58.72 16.78 11.39
CA SER A 221 57.28 16.50 11.48
C SER A 221 56.95 15.02 11.31
N ALA A 222 55.95 14.59 12.07
CA ALA A 222 55.33 13.30 11.94
C ALA A 222 53.86 13.46 11.45
N THR A 223 53.36 12.46 10.72
CA THR A 223 51.98 12.45 10.20
C THR A 223 51.27 11.18 10.61
N SER A 224 49.97 11.32 10.85
CA SER A 224 49.06 10.19 11.06
C SER A 224 47.75 10.46 10.35
N ASP A 225 47.26 9.45 9.64
CA ASP A 225 45.99 9.51 8.95
C ASP A 225 44.93 8.73 9.74
N LEU A 226 43.71 9.24 9.71
CA LEU A 226 42.55 8.62 10.31
C LEU A 226 41.39 8.68 9.31
N HIS A 227 40.88 7.53 8.90
CA HIS A 227 39.76 7.45 7.99
C HIS A 227 38.44 7.49 8.79
N ILE A 228 37.59 8.42 8.44
CA ILE A 228 36.28 8.59 9.06
C ILE A 228 35.17 8.57 8.01
N GLY A 229 34.05 7.99 8.37
CA GLY A 229 32.81 8.08 7.61
C GLY A 229 31.75 8.84 8.41
N ILE A 230 30.98 9.67 7.72
CA ILE A 230 29.79 10.30 8.28
C ILE A 230 28.61 9.83 7.45
N ASP A 231 27.56 9.40 8.15
CA ASP A 231 26.33 8.97 7.50
C ASP A 231 25.14 9.30 8.41
N THR A 232 24.28 10.16 7.90
CA THR A 232 23.04 10.59 8.56
C THR A 232 21.82 10.39 7.66
N VAL A 233 22.03 9.72 6.53
CA VAL A 233 21.02 9.52 5.49
C VAL A 233 20.78 8.02 5.34
N GLY A 234 19.54 7.61 5.50
CA GLY A 234 19.22 6.20 5.27
C GLY A 234 19.21 5.84 3.78
N PRO A 235 19.44 4.55 3.47
CA PRO A 235 19.62 4.05 2.12
C PRO A 235 18.34 4.06 1.30
N ASP A 236 18.48 4.17 -0.02
CA ASP A 236 17.39 3.92 -0.96
C ASP A 236 17.09 2.41 -1.04
N VAL A 237 15.81 2.08 -1.22
CA VAL A 237 15.33 0.70 -1.38
C VAL A 237 14.99 0.42 -2.83
N GLY A 238 15.20 -0.82 -3.28
CA GLY A 238 14.81 -1.26 -4.61
C GLY A 238 13.29 -1.41 -4.79
N THR A 239 12.86 -1.63 -6.02
CA THR A 239 11.45 -1.85 -6.33
C THR A 239 11.07 -3.30 -6.02
N PRO A 240 10.06 -3.55 -5.17
CA PRO A 240 9.64 -4.90 -4.85
C PRO A 240 8.94 -5.59 -6.03
N ALA A 241 9.25 -6.86 -6.23
CA ALA A 241 8.46 -7.80 -7.02
C ALA A 241 7.51 -8.54 -6.08
N LEU A 242 6.22 -8.57 -6.39
CA LEU A 242 5.16 -9.09 -5.53
C LEU A 242 4.65 -10.44 -6.04
N SER A 243 4.19 -11.31 -5.13
CA SER A 243 3.52 -12.57 -5.46
C SER A 243 2.09 -12.43 -5.96
N VAL A 244 1.47 -11.27 -5.77
CA VAL A 244 0.10 -10.99 -6.19
C VAL A 244 0.08 -9.98 -7.33
N GLY A 245 -0.93 -10.09 -8.20
CA GLY A 245 -1.14 -9.16 -9.32
C GLY A 245 -1.78 -7.84 -8.88
N SER A 246 -2.19 -7.04 -9.87
CA SER A 246 -2.79 -5.72 -9.64
C SER A 246 -4.30 -5.75 -9.32
N GLY A 247 -4.93 -6.93 -9.29
CA GLY A 247 -6.35 -7.09 -8.97
C GLY A 247 -6.60 -7.39 -7.49
N TRP A 248 -7.84 -7.80 -7.20
CA TRP A 248 -8.20 -8.37 -5.91
C TRP A 248 -7.57 -9.75 -5.73
N THR A 249 -7.27 -10.13 -4.50
CA THR A 249 -6.70 -11.43 -4.13
C THR A 249 -7.29 -11.93 -2.82
N ASP A 250 -7.47 -13.24 -2.71
CA ASP A 250 -7.82 -13.97 -1.49
C ASP A 250 -6.60 -14.29 -0.60
N ALA A 251 -5.40 -13.91 -1.04
CA ALA A 251 -4.17 -14.25 -0.35
C ALA A 251 -4.15 -13.74 1.09
N THR A 252 -3.78 -14.60 2.03
CA THR A 252 -3.60 -14.26 3.45
C THR A 252 -2.23 -13.68 3.75
N SER A 253 -1.31 -13.74 2.79
CA SER A 253 0.04 -13.19 2.90
C SER A 253 0.56 -12.71 1.55
N LEU A 254 1.34 -11.63 1.57
CA LEU A 254 2.07 -11.12 0.43
C LEU A 254 3.53 -11.55 0.53
N ALA A 255 3.99 -12.37 -0.40
CA ALA A 255 5.42 -12.59 -0.59
C ALA A 255 5.99 -11.53 -1.54
N PHE A 256 7.18 -11.09 -1.25
CA PHE A 256 7.88 -10.08 -2.05
C PHE A 256 9.37 -10.36 -2.12
N SER A 257 10.04 -9.80 -3.13
CA SER A 257 11.47 -9.93 -3.35
C SER A 257 12.01 -8.72 -4.11
N GLY A 258 13.33 -8.63 -4.23
CA GLY A 258 13.97 -7.64 -5.09
C GLY A 258 14.23 -6.29 -4.43
N LEU A 259 13.95 -6.10 -3.15
CA LEU A 259 14.25 -4.86 -2.43
C LEU A 259 15.73 -4.49 -2.45
N ASN A 260 16.61 -5.50 -2.59
CA ASN A 260 18.07 -5.34 -2.70
C ASN A 260 18.52 -4.99 -4.12
N ILE A 261 17.65 -5.13 -5.13
CA ILE A 261 17.98 -4.83 -6.53
C ILE A 261 17.89 -3.33 -6.77
N GLY A 262 19.04 -2.69 -6.99
CA GLY A 262 19.14 -1.24 -7.13
C GLY A 262 19.07 -0.47 -5.82
N ALA A 263 19.01 -1.14 -4.68
CA ALA A 263 19.17 -0.50 -3.38
C ALA A 263 20.59 0.05 -3.22
N SER A 264 20.72 1.22 -2.62
CA SER A 264 22.00 1.89 -2.46
C SER A 264 21.98 2.79 -1.24
N ASP A 265 23.10 2.77 -0.53
CA ASP A 265 23.37 3.72 0.54
C ASP A 265 24.22 4.92 0.06
N ASN A 266 24.31 5.13 -1.25
CA ASN A 266 24.86 6.30 -1.92
C ASN A 266 26.22 6.79 -1.40
N GLY A 267 27.07 5.87 -0.90
CA GLY A 267 28.38 6.17 -0.32
C GLY A 267 28.37 6.31 1.20
N GLY A 268 27.32 5.89 1.87
CA GLY A 268 27.21 5.76 3.32
C GLY A 268 27.84 4.49 3.89
N CYS A 269 27.44 4.14 5.10
CA CYS A 269 28.01 3.02 5.87
C CYS A 269 27.56 1.64 5.38
N GLY A 270 26.58 1.58 4.50
CA GLY A 270 26.02 0.35 3.91
C GLY A 270 24.73 -0.10 4.55
N ILE A 271 23.96 -0.90 3.81
CA ILE A 271 22.65 -1.40 4.23
C ILE A 271 22.84 -2.51 5.27
N ASP A 272 22.19 -2.36 6.43
CA ASP A 272 22.12 -3.40 7.47
C ASP A 272 20.96 -4.36 7.22
N HIS A 273 19.76 -3.83 6.98
CA HIS A 273 18.58 -4.65 6.74
C HIS A 273 17.47 -3.89 5.99
N TYR A 274 16.47 -4.67 5.58
CA TYR A 274 15.23 -4.15 5.02
C TYR A 274 14.10 -4.31 6.00
N GLU A 275 13.11 -3.45 5.90
CA GLU A 275 11.91 -3.47 6.73
C GLU A 275 10.66 -3.36 5.87
N VAL A 276 9.58 -3.97 6.36
CA VAL A 276 8.25 -3.94 5.75
C VAL A 276 7.20 -3.62 6.79
N ARG A 277 6.14 -2.93 6.41
CA ARG A 277 4.92 -2.77 7.21
C ARG A 277 3.70 -2.58 6.33
N ASP A 278 2.53 -2.86 6.87
CA ASP A 278 1.30 -2.24 6.41
C ASP A 278 1.26 -0.78 6.91
N SER A 279 0.86 0.15 6.09
CA SER A 279 0.81 1.59 6.46
C SER A 279 -0.14 1.88 7.63
N ALA A 280 -1.09 0.99 7.90
CA ALA A 280 -1.96 1.06 9.07
C ALA A 280 -1.24 0.69 10.39
N ASP A 281 -0.11 0.00 10.30
CA ASP A 281 0.69 -0.38 11.46
C ASP A 281 1.71 0.70 11.81
N SER A 282 1.94 0.89 13.10
CA SER A 282 2.95 1.84 13.58
C SER A 282 4.37 1.25 13.63
N VAL A 283 4.51 -0.07 13.49
CA VAL A 283 5.76 -0.80 13.69
C VAL A 283 6.26 -1.38 12.37
N TRP A 284 7.54 -1.19 12.11
CA TRP A 284 8.25 -1.82 11.01
C TRP A 284 8.74 -3.21 11.41
N THR A 285 8.63 -4.16 10.50
CA THR A 285 9.13 -5.52 10.69
C THR A 285 10.45 -5.69 9.94
N ASN A 286 11.52 -6.04 10.65
CA ASN A 286 12.82 -6.36 10.07
C ASN A 286 12.76 -7.71 9.34
N ILE A 287 13.17 -7.73 8.07
CA ILE A 287 13.18 -8.91 7.20
C ILE A 287 14.60 -9.36 6.80
N GLY A 288 15.63 -8.81 7.45
CA GLY A 288 17.04 -9.15 7.20
C GLY A 288 17.57 -8.52 5.91
N THR A 289 18.65 -9.10 5.40
CA THR A 289 19.47 -8.54 4.30
C THR A 289 19.11 -9.08 2.92
N SER A 290 18.27 -10.10 2.82
CA SER A 290 17.96 -10.79 1.54
C SER A 290 17.19 -9.93 0.54
N GLY A 291 16.53 -8.88 0.99
CA GLY A 291 15.64 -8.05 0.18
C GLY A 291 14.36 -8.74 -0.24
N GLY A 292 13.97 -9.82 0.44
CA GLY A 292 12.74 -10.56 0.22
C GLY A 292 12.17 -11.08 1.53
N GLY A 293 10.86 -11.33 1.54
CA GLY A 293 10.14 -11.81 2.72
C GLY A 293 8.66 -11.99 2.46
N SER A 294 7.89 -12.02 3.53
CA SER A 294 6.43 -12.03 3.46
C SER A 294 5.81 -11.21 4.59
N ILE A 295 4.64 -10.66 4.33
CA ILE A 295 3.82 -9.96 5.32
C ILE A 295 2.39 -10.53 5.28
N THR A 296 1.77 -10.67 6.44
CA THR A 296 0.36 -11.06 6.54
C THR A 296 -0.52 -9.94 6.02
N LEU A 297 -1.48 -10.30 5.17
CA LEU A 297 -2.45 -9.37 4.63
C LEU A 297 -3.73 -9.35 5.47
N GLN A 298 -4.26 -8.17 5.64
CA GLN A 298 -5.59 -7.95 6.20
C GLN A 298 -6.53 -7.54 5.08
N GLU A 299 -7.80 -7.81 5.24
CA GLU A 299 -8.81 -7.44 4.27
C GLU A 299 -8.87 -5.94 3.97
N GLY A 300 -9.28 -5.62 2.75
CA GLY A 300 -9.44 -4.27 2.23
C GLY A 300 -8.29 -3.83 1.35
N VAL A 301 -8.31 -2.56 0.96
CA VAL A 301 -7.22 -1.96 0.20
C VAL A 301 -6.10 -1.59 1.15
N ARG A 302 -4.97 -2.29 1.02
CA ARG A 302 -3.82 -2.18 1.92
C ARG A 302 -2.66 -1.51 1.21
N THR A 303 -1.96 -0.63 1.90
CA THR A 303 -0.73 -0.03 1.40
C THR A 303 0.44 -0.63 2.17
N ILE A 304 1.25 -1.38 1.46
CA ILE A 304 2.45 -2.01 2.03
C ILE A 304 3.64 -1.13 1.73
N GLU A 305 4.39 -0.79 2.76
CA GLU A 305 5.56 0.07 2.69
C GLU A 305 6.84 -0.72 2.95
N PHE A 306 7.90 -0.37 2.22
CA PHE A 306 9.22 -1.00 2.31
C PHE A 306 10.27 0.09 2.45
N ARG A 307 11.27 -0.15 3.29
CA ARG A 307 12.44 0.72 3.41
C ARG A 307 13.71 -0.08 3.72
N ALA A 308 14.84 0.54 3.53
CA ALA A 308 16.13 0.03 3.97
C ALA A 308 16.62 0.82 5.19
N VAL A 309 17.43 0.18 6.01
CA VAL A 309 18.07 0.76 7.19
C VAL A 309 19.55 0.46 7.08
N ASP A 310 20.39 1.45 7.36
CA ASP A 310 21.85 1.33 7.32
C ASP A 310 22.44 0.75 8.62
N LEU A 311 23.76 0.52 8.63
CA LEU A 311 24.48 0.01 9.78
C LEU A 311 24.52 0.98 10.98
N LEU A 312 24.15 2.23 10.81
CA LEU A 312 24.04 3.24 11.87
C LEU A 312 22.60 3.43 12.36
N GLY A 313 21.63 2.74 11.75
CA GLY A 313 20.23 2.82 12.10
C GLY A 313 19.48 3.97 11.42
N ASN A 314 20.07 4.65 10.40
CA ASN A 314 19.31 5.61 9.63
C ASN A 314 18.36 4.86 8.69
N ALA A 315 17.09 5.22 8.75
CA ALA A 315 16.08 4.65 7.88
C ALA A 315 15.89 5.52 6.64
N GLY A 316 15.94 4.89 5.48
CA GLY A 316 15.71 5.55 4.21
C GLY A 316 14.25 5.87 3.93
N SER A 317 14.00 6.56 2.82
CA SER A 317 12.66 6.82 2.34
C SER A 317 11.95 5.51 1.97
N SER A 318 10.69 5.39 2.33
CA SER A 318 9.91 4.19 1.97
C SER A 318 9.41 4.27 0.53
N THR A 319 9.39 3.11 -0.13
CA THR A 319 8.56 2.86 -1.31
C THR A 319 7.30 2.14 -0.89
N SER A 320 6.22 2.27 -1.64
CA SER A 320 4.94 1.65 -1.28
C SER A 320 4.27 1.01 -2.48
N THR A 321 3.44 0.02 -2.18
CA THR A 321 2.55 -0.63 -3.13
C THR A 321 1.16 -0.81 -2.52
N THR A 322 0.14 -0.84 -3.37
CA THR A 322 -1.23 -1.08 -2.94
C THR A 322 -1.64 -2.49 -3.34
N VAL A 323 -2.25 -3.22 -2.41
CA VAL A 323 -2.81 -4.56 -2.60
C VAL A 323 -4.27 -4.53 -2.19
N SER A 324 -5.15 -5.03 -3.05
CA SER A 324 -6.58 -5.17 -2.75
C SER A 324 -6.85 -6.59 -2.29
N VAL A 325 -7.27 -6.76 -1.06
CA VAL A 325 -7.44 -8.05 -0.38
C VAL A 325 -8.89 -8.27 -0.03
N ASP A 326 -9.41 -9.39 -0.45
CA ASP A 326 -10.73 -9.87 -0.10
C ASP A 326 -10.67 -11.35 0.22
N GLN A 327 -10.95 -11.70 1.45
CA GLN A 327 -10.91 -13.07 1.98
C GLN A 327 -12.32 -13.54 2.39
N THR A 328 -13.34 -12.78 2.01
CA THR A 328 -14.73 -13.03 2.34
C THR A 328 -15.43 -13.67 1.15
N ASP A 329 -16.11 -14.77 1.40
CA ASP A 329 -16.89 -15.44 0.36
C ASP A 329 -18.08 -14.59 -0.09
N PRO A 330 -18.46 -14.64 -1.38
CA PRO A 330 -19.65 -13.97 -1.88
C PRO A 330 -20.93 -14.58 -1.30
N VAL A 331 -21.95 -13.75 -1.11
CA VAL A 331 -23.23 -14.16 -0.52
C VAL A 331 -24.29 -14.30 -1.59
N ALA A 332 -24.92 -15.48 -1.63
CA ALA A 332 -26.09 -15.71 -2.47
C ALA A 332 -27.37 -15.22 -1.77
N GLY A 333 -28.19 -14.48 -2.50
CA GLY A 333 -29.58 -14.19 -2.16
C GLY A 333 -30.53 -15.22 -2.75
N GLY A 334 -31.71 -14.76 -3.12
CA GLY A 334 -32.73 -15.61 -3.74
C GLY A 334 -32.66 -15.64 -5.26
N TRP A 335 -33.32 -16.65 -5.83
CA TRP A 335 -33.59 -16.72 -7.26
C TRP A 335 -34.85 -15.95 -7.59
N ILE A 336 -34.84 -15.22 -8.69
CA ILE A 336 -36.03 -14.59 -9.26
C ILE A 336 -36.28 -15.26 -10.60
N LEU A 337 -37.45 -15.90 -10.69
CA LEU A 337 -37.97 -16.43 -11.94
C LEU A 337 -39.12 -15.56 -12.43
N PRO A 338 -39.42 -15.55 -13.74
CA PRO A 338 -40.67 -14.94 -14.22
C PRO A 338 -41.85 -15.62 -13.51
N GLU A 339 -42.93 -14.85 -13.28
CA GLU A 339 -44.12 -15.26 -12.55
C GLU A 339 -44.61 -16.62 -13.06
N LEU A 340 -44.40 -17.67 -12.31
CA LEU A 340 -44.77 -19.05 -12.57
C LEU A 340 -43.94 -19.78 -13.64
N VAL A 341 -43.20 -20.77 -13.18
CA VAL A 341 -42.64 -21.78 -14.09
C VAL A 341 -43.81 -22.66 -14.54
N THR A 342 -44.42 -22.28 -15.65
CA THR A 342 -45.49 -23.07 -16.27
C THR A 342 -44.90 -23.91 -17.40
N SER A 343 -45.53 -25.02 -17.71
CA SER A 343 -45.21 -25.85 -18.88
C SER A 343 -45.60 -25.16 -20.20
N LEU A 344 -45.18 -23.93 -20.38
CA LEU A 344 -45.39 -23.19 -21.62
C LEU A 344 -44.67 -23.90 -22.75
N SER A 345 -45.38 -24.37 -23.71
CA SER A 345 -44.83 -24.92 -24.93
C SER A 345 -43.95 -23.88 -25.62
N GLY A 346 -42.63 -24.02 -25.50
CA GLY A 346 -41.64 -23.23 -26.22
C GLY A 346 -41.19 -21.91 -25.56
N GLY A 347 -41.50 -21.66 -24.30
CA GLY A 347 -41.03 -20.49 -23.55
C GLY A 347 -39.61 -20.66 -23.03
N GLU A 348 -38.78 -19.62 -23.22
CA GLU A 348 -37.46 -19.54 -22.62
C GLU A 348 -37.61 -19.02 -21.17
N VAL A 349 -37.23 -19.85 -20.19
CA VAL A 349 -37.27 -19.46 -18.77
C VAL A 349 -35.92 -18.85 -18.39
N THR A 350 -35.89 -17.54 -18.25
CA THR A 350 -34.70 -16.82 -17.77
C THR A 350 -34.74 -16.72 -16.25
N THR A 351 -33.66 -17.12 -15.62
CA THR A 351 -33.48 -17.04 -14.17
C THR A 351 -32.56 -15.91 -13.81
N ASN A 352 -32.80 -15.26 -12.69
CA ASN A 352 -31.93 -14.24 -12.13
C ASN A 352 -31.59 -14.59 -10.69
N LEU A 353 -30.30 -14.72 -10.39
CA LEU A 353 -29.80 -14.92 -9.04
C LEU A 353 -29.45 -13.55 -8.42
N GLN A 354 -29.97 -13.29 -7.24
CA GLN A 354 -29.47 -12.19 -6.44
C GLN A 354 -28.23 -12.65 -5.70
N ALA A 355 -27.14 -11.91 -5.84
CA ALA A 355 -25.90 -12.15 -5.13
C ALA A 355 -25.23 -10.83 -4.83
N SER A 356 -24.43 -10.83 -3.80
CA SER A 356 -23.63 -9.67 -3.41
C SER A 356 -22.30 -10.12 -2.85
N ASP A 357 -21.32 -9.27 -3.05
CA ASP A 357 -20.05 -9.31 -2.39
C ASP A 357 -19.71 -7.89 -1.93
N ASP A 358 -19.07 -7.75 -0.77
CA ASP A 358 -18.92 -6.43 -0.12
C ASP A 358 -17.64 -5.70 -0.51
N ARG A 359 -16.71 -6.35 -1.26
CA ARG A 359 -15.40 -5.78 -1.59
C ARG A 359 -15.00 -5.95 -3.04
N SER A 360 -14.65 -7.17 -3.43
CA SER A 360 -14.13 -7.45 -4.78
C SER A 360 -15.24 -7.50 -5.83
N GLY A 361 -16.49 -7.75 -5.39
CA GLY A 361 -17.64 -7.90 -6.26
C GLY A 361 -17.69 -9.29 -6.92
N ILE A 362 -18.86 -9.64 -7.44
CA ILE A 362 -19.10 -10.94 -8.08
C ILE A 362 -18.33 -11.05 -9.40
N ASP A 363 -17.61 -12.14 -9.59
CA ASP A 363 -17.09 -12.56 -10.89
C ASP A 363 -18.15 -13.33 -11.67
N GLU A 364 -18.92 -12.62 -12.48
CA GLU A 364 -19.98 -13.22 -13.29
C GLU A 364 -19.43 -14.20 -14.34
N THR A 365 -18.17 -14.11 -14.72
CA THR A 365 -17.57 -15.02 -15.70
C THR A 365 -17.35 -16.41 -15.14
N ASN A 366 -16.96 -16.49 -13.88
CA ASN A 366 -16.66 -17.73 -13.17
C ASN A 366 -17.79 -18.20 -12.25
N THR A 367 -18.82 -17.38 -12.03
CA THR A 367 -20.04 -17.80 -11.36
C THR A 367 -20.82 -18.75 -12.25
N THR A 368 -21.17 -19.94 -11.74
CA THR A 368 -21.82 -20.99 -12.51
C THR A 368 -23.19 -21.33 -11.96
N LEU A 369 -24.17 -21.53 -12.87
CA LEU A 369 -25.58 -21.79 -12.55
C LEU A 369 -25.95 -23.22 -12.91
N TYR A 370 -26.66 -23.89 -12.00
CA TYR A 370 -27.04 -25.27 -12.13
C TYR A 370 -28.54 -25.46 -11.88
N TYR A 371 -29.14 -26.43 -12.59
CA TYR A 371 -30.51 -26.85 -12.40
C TYR A 371 -30.64 -28.38 -12.28
N GLY A 372 -31.73 -28.81 -11.73
CA GLY A 372 -32.17 -30.20 -11.66
C GLY A 372 -33.67 -30.30 -11.39
N PHE A 373 -34.22 -31.48 -11.31
CA PHE A 373 -35.64 -31.71 -11.00
C PHE A 373 -35.80 -32.68 -9.82
N ASP A 374 -36.70 -32.36 -8.91
CA ASP A 374 -37.03 -33.11 -7.71
C ASP A 374 -38.51 -33.49 -7.71
N GLU A 375 -38.87 -34.54 -6.96
CA GLU A 375 -40.27 -34.93 -6.76
C GLU A 375 -40.90 -34.18 -5.58
N ASP A 376 -40.16 -33.93 -4.51
CA ASP A 376 -40.71 -33.42 -3.25
C ASP A 376 -40.30 -31.98 -2.93
N GLY A 377 -39.37 -31.39 -3.67
CA GLY A 377 -38.85 -30.03 -3.44
C GLY A 377 -38.05 -29.87 -2.14
N ILE A 378 -37.49 -30.95 -1.62
CA ILE A 378 -36.74 -30.97 -0.37
C ILE A 378 -35.32 -31.51 -0.60
N GLY A 379 -34.35 -30.93 0.05
CA GLY A 379 -32.96 -31.39 0.05
C GLY A 379 -32.02 -30.59 -0.83
N ASP A 380 -30.78 -31.08 -0.92
CA ASP A 380 -29.68 -30.38 -1.59
C ASP A 380 -29.36 -30.95 -2.99
N SER A 381 -30.04 -32.02 -3.39
CA SER A 381 -29.77 -32.74 -4.64
C SER A 381 -31.03 -33.02 -5.41
N PRO A 382 -31.02 -32.89 -6.75
CA PRO A 382 -32.20 -33.22 -7.57
C PRO A 382 -32.45 -34.73 -7.56
N ASP A 383 -33.65 -35.14 -7.14
CA ASP A 383 -34.03 -36.55 -7.03
C ASP A 383 -34.15 -37.23 -8.39
N LEU A 384 -34.69 -36.50 -9.36
CA LEU A 384 -35.04 -37.05 -10.67
C LEU A 384 -33.85 -37.09 -11.64
N THR A 385 -32.85 -36.28 -11.44
CA THR A 385 -31.67 -36.28 -12.30
C THR A 385 -30.43 -36.84 -11.63
N ASN A 386 -30.41 -36.90 -10.29
CA ASN A 386 -29.24 -37.25 -9.45
C ASN A 386 -27.96 -36.51 -9.82
N THR A 387 -28.02 -35.52 -10.68
CA THR A 387 -26.90 -34.72 -11.15
C THR A 387 -27.35 -33.30 -11.41
N TRP A 388 -26.54 -32.37 -10.94
CA TRP A 388 -26.68 -30.97 -11.29
C TRP A 388 -26.20 -30.73 -12.74
N LEU A 389 -27.05 -30.10 -13.54
CA LEU A 389 -26.74 -29.74 -14.91
C LEU A 389 -26.43 -28.26 -14.97
N GLN A 390 -25.23 -27.90 -15.46
CA GLN A 390 -24.89 -26.51 -15.69
C GLN A 390 -25.70 -25.97 -16.85
N PHE A 391 -26.25 -24.75 -16.70
CA PHE A 391 -27.01 -24.11 -17.77
C PHE A 391 -26.55 -22.70 -18.12
N GLY A 392 -25.67 -22.11 -17.32
CA GLY A 392 -25.15 -20.78 -17.60
C GLY A 392 -24.03 -20.35 -16.67
N THR A 393 -23.54 -19.15 -16.90
CA THR A 393 -22.60 -18.40 -16.07
C THR A 393 -23.16 -17.01 -15.79
N GLY A 394 -22.66 -16.35 -14.75
CA GLY A 394 -23.12 -15.04 -14.31
C GLY A 394 -24.31 -15.10 -13.36
N LEU A 395 -25.01 -14.00 -13.23
CA LEU A 395 -26.16 -13.89 -12.34
C LEU A 395 -27.50 -14.08 -13.07
N SER A 396 -27.48 -14.21 -14.38
CA SER A 396 -28.68 -14.40 -15.19
C SER A 396 -28.38 -15.31 -16.37
N ALA A 397 -29.21 -16.33 -16.54
CA ALA A 397 -29.15 -17.20 -17.71
C ALA A 397 -30.52 -17.81 -17.99
N SER A 398 -30.73 -18.21 -19.25
CA SER A 398 -31.92 -18.97 -19.64
C SER A 398 -31.70 -20.47 -19.48
N LEU A 399 -32.67 -21.15 -18.94
CA LEU A 399 -32.69 -22.62 -18.90
C LEU A 399 -32.67 -23.19 -20.33
N PRO A 400 -32.13 -24.40 -20.52
CA PRO A 400 -32.03 -24.99 -21.85
C PRO A 400 -33.41 -25.15 -22.52
N SER A 401 -33.53 -24.69 -23.76
CA SER A 401 -34.74 -24.85 -24.57
C SER A 401 -35.08 -26.32 -24.88
N SER A 402 -34.16 -27.23 -24.59
CA SER A 402 -34.37 -28.70 -24.75
C SER A 402 -35.16 -29.33 -23.60
N ILE A 403 -35.50 -28.58 -22.56
CA ILE A 403 -36.32 -29.08 -21.44
C ILE A 403 -37.74 -29.24 -21.95
N ASP A 404 -38.25 -30.48 -21.90
CA ASP A 404 -39.67 -30.76 -22.14
C ASP A 404 -40.45 -30.52 -20.84
N TRP A 405 -40.97 -29.31 -20.70
CA TRP A 405 -41.68 -28.85 -19.52
C TRP A 405 -42.96 -29.61 -19.27
N THR A 406 -43.58 -30.19 -20.32
CA THR A 406 -44.81 -30.96 -20.18
C THR A 406 -44.59 -32.26 -19.40
N THR A 407 -43.37 -32.81 -19.44
CA THR A 407 -43.00 -34.00 -18.67
C THR A 407 -42.56 -33.66 -17.24
N LYS A 408 -42.48 -32.36 -16.89
CA LYS A 408 -42.02 -31.85 -15.59
C LYS A 408 -43.13 -31.26 -14.73
N GLN A 409 -44.35 -31.26 -15.21
CA GLN A 409 -45.50 -30.79 -14.44
C GLN A 409 -45.64 -31.53 -13.10
N GLY A 410 -45.85 -30.78 -12.03
CA GLY A 410 -45.93 -31.28 -10.67
C GLY A 410 -44.59 -31.62 -10.01
N GLN A 411 -43.48 -31.54 -10.74
CA GLN A 411 -42.14 -31.66 -10.18
C GLN A 411 -41.62 -30.30 -9.75
N TYR A 412 -40.52 -30.29 -8.97
CA TYR A 412 -39.83 -29.06 -8.58
C TYR A 412 -38.60 -28.88 -9.44
N LEU A 413 -38.49 -27.70 -10.05
CA LEU A 413 -37.26 -27.20 -10.61
C LEU A 413 -36.36 -26.74 -9.47
N SER A 414 -35.23 -27.39 -9.29
CA SER A 414 -34.22 -27.05 -8.28
C SER A 414 -33.10 -26.24 -8.91
N LEU A 415 -32.75 -25.10 -8.31
CA LEU A 415 -31.71 -24.22 -8.77
C LEU A 415 -30.64 -24.03 -7.69
N LYS A 416 -29.39 -24.05 -8.10
CA LYS A 416 -28.25 -23.59 -7.28
C LYS A 416 -27.20 -22.90 -8.13
N ALA A 417 -26.34 -22.16 -7.46
CA ALA A 417 -25.16 -21.55 -8.09
C ALA A 417 -23.89 -21.84 -7.27
N VAL A 418 -22.76 -21.84 -7.95
CA VAL A 418 -21.46 -21.68 -7.34
C VAL A 418 -20.98 -20.29 -7.72
N LEU A 419 -21.02 -19.39 -6.75
CA LEU A 419 -20.59 -18.03 -6.88
C LEU A 419 -19.07 -17.96 -6.79
N GLN A 420 -18.48 -17.06 -7.53
CA GLN A 420 -17.10 -16.64 -7.37
C GLN A 420 -17.02 -15.12 -7.36
N ASP A 421 -16.16 -14.55 -6.52
CA ASP A 421 -15.84 -13.14 -6.54
C ASP A 421 -14.59 -12.83 -7.37
N ASN A 422 -14.26 -11.54 -7.53
CA ASN A 422 -13.08 -11.13 -8.29
C ASN A 422 -11.74 -11.35 -7.54
N ALA A 423 -11.77 -11.78 -6.27
CA ALA A 423 -10.62 -12.24 -5.52
C ALA A 423 -10.40 -13.75 -5.60
N SER A 424 -11.36 -14.50 -6.16
CA SER A 424 -11.42 -15.96 -6.30
C SER A 424 -11.97 -16.71 -5.08
N ASN A 425 -12.53 -16.03 -4.07
CA ASN A 425 -13.30 -16.71 -3.04
C ASN A 425 -14.57 -17.29 -3.66
N SER A 426 -15.08 -18.36 -3.11
CA SER A 426 -16.23 -19.06 -3.69
C SER A 426 -17.19 -19.59 -2.65
N ALA A 427 -18.49 -19.45 -2.94
CA ALA A 427 -19.57 -19.97 -2.13
C ALA A 427 -20.63 -20.66 -2.98
N SER A 428 -21.33 -21.63 -2.40
CA SER A 428 -22.51 -22.24 -3.02
C SER A 428 -23.76 -21.56 -2.50
N SER A 429 -24.69 -21.25 -3.40
CA SER A 429 -26.03 -20.81 -2.99
C SER A 429 -26.79 -21.94 -2.30
N PRO A 430 -27.72 -21.62 -1.40
CA PRO A 430 -28.74 -22.57 -1.02
C PRO A 430 -29.51 -23.07 -2.26
N VAL A 431 -29.97 -24.30 -2.21
CA VAL A 431 -30.88 -24.82 -3.24
C VAL A 431 -32.27 -24.19 -3.04
N GLN A 432 -32.85 -23.70 -4.14
CA GLN A 432 -34.24 -23.24 -4.16
C GLN A 432 -35.06 -24.08 -5.13
N HIS A 433 -36.26 -24.41 -4.70
CA HIS A 433 -37.18 -25.27 -5.41
C HIS A 433 -38.39 -24.47 -5.90
N PHE A 434 -38.76 -24.65 -7.15
CA PHE A 434 -39.89 -23.99 -7.80
C PHE A 434 -40.79 -25.05 -8.44
N ILE A 435 -42.03 -25.14 -8.00
CA ILE A 435 -42.95 -26.09 -8.61
C ILE A 435 -43.23 -25.75 -10.08
N VAL A 436 -43.18 -26.75 -10.93
CA VAL A 436 -43.55 -26.62 -12.33
C VAL A 436 -45.04 -26.82 -12.45
N LEU A 437 -45.78 -25.74 -12.55
CA LEU A 437 -47.24 -25.77 -12.67
C LEU A 437 -47.67 -26.20 -14.05
N PRO A 438 -48.87 -26.81 -14.18
CA PRO A 438 -49.52 -27.03 -15.45
C PRO A 438 -49.70 -25.73 -16.22
N SER A 439 -49.71 -25.79 -17.52
CA SER A 439 -50.03 -24.63 -18.36
C SER A 439 -51.52 -24.43 -18.54
N LEU A 440 -52.29 -25.52 -18.45
CA LEU A 440 -53.72 -25.47 -18.58
C LEU A 440 -54.37 -24.67 -17.44
N ASP A 441 -55.32 -23.86 -17.79
CA ASP A 441 -56.12 -23.05 -16.85
C ASP A 441 -57.54 -22.97 -17.38
N LEU A 442 -58.43 -23.70 -16.71
CA LEU A 442 -59.85 -23.66 -16.94
C LEU A 442 -60.47 -22.63 -15.98
N SER A 443 -61.20 -21.68 -16.48
CA SER A 443 -61.76 -20.63 -15.65
C SER A 443 -63.12 -20.16 -16.12
N TRP A 444 -63.85 -19.55 -15.22
CA TRP A 444 -65.13 -18.95 -15.57
C TRP A 444 -64.97 -17.50 -16.00
N GLU A 445 -65.31 -17.18 -17.27
CA GLU A 445 -65.33 -15.81 -17.76
C GLU A 445 -66.52 -15.05 -17.17
N THR A 446 -67.73 -15.64 -17.22
CA THR A 446 -68.93 -14.99 -16.72
C THR A 446 -69.95 -16.03 -16.22
N ALA A 447 -70.82 -15.60 -15.31
CA ALA A 447 -72.07 -16.28 -15.00
C ALA A 447 -73.17 -15.26 -14.79
N SER A 448 -74.36 -15.60 -15.24
CA SER A 448 -75.53 -14.74 -15.11
C SER A 448 -76.81 -15.52 -15.00
N VAL A 449 -77.85 -14.95 -14.44
CA VAL A 449 -79.22 -15.51 -14.39
C VAL A 449 -80.14 -14.75 -15.34
N ASP A 450 -81.05 -15.45 -16.01
CA ASP A 450 -82.00 -14.84 -16.91
C ASP A 450 -83.09 -14.04 -16.14
N ARG A 451 -83.30 -14.32 -14.85
CA ARG A 451 -84.20 -13.62 -13.94
C ARG A 451 -83.66 -13.61 -12.54
N LEU A 452 -83.51 -12.39 -12.02
CA LEU A 452 -83.03 -12.22 -10.63
C LEU A 452 -84.07 -12.55 -9.59
N VAL A 453 -85.35 -12.39 -9.93
CA VAL A 453 -86.44 -12.66 -9.03
C VAL A 453 -87.48 -13.50 -9.77
N VAL A 454 -87.85 -14.64 -9.20
CA VAL A 454 -88.92 -15.53 -9.72
C VAL A 454 -89.90 -15.83 -8.60
N ARG A 455 -91.17 -16.23 -8.98
CA ARG A 455 -92.14 -16.72 -8.00
C ARG A 455 -91.69 -18.09 -7.48
N ALA A 456 -91.49 -18.15 -6.17
CA ALA A 456 -91.12 -19.45 -5.55
C ALA A 456 -92.19 -20.50 -5.79
N GLY A 457 -91.75 -21.78 -6.01
CA GLY A 457 -92.56 -22.93 -6.26
C GLY A 457 -92.17 -23.73 -7.50
N SER A 458 -92.95 -24.75 -7.86
CA SER A 458 -92.62 -25.67 -8.98
C SER A 458 -92.44 -24.98 -10.36
N ASN A 459 -92.89 -23.70 -10.50
CA ASN A 459 -92.75 -22.89 -11.70
C ASN A 459 -91.70 -21.82 -11.54
N GLY A 460 -90.93 -21.77 -10.44
CA GLY A 460 -89.85 -20.82 -10.15
C GLY A 460 -88.58 -21.18 -10.88
N LEU A 461 -88.64 -21.33 -12.20
CA LEU A 461 -87.47 -21.67 -13.01
C LEU A 461 -86.63 -20.48 -13.32
N VAL A 462 -85.32 -20.58 -13.07
CA VAL A 462 -84.31 -19.66 -13.43
C VAL A 462 -83.24 -20.35 -14.29
N ASN A 463 -82.87 -19.77 -15.43
CA ASN A 463 -81.78 -20.30 -16.19
C ASN A 463 -80.52 -19.53 -15.82
N VAL A 464 -79.47 -20.26 -15.48
CA VAL A 464 -78.12 -19.76 -15.24
C VAL A 464 -77.30 -20.02 -16.49
N THR A 465 -76.77 -18.97 -17.05
CA THR A 465 -75.80 -19.02 -18.18
C THR A 465 -74.45 -18.79 -17.64
N SER A 466 -73.50 -19.69 -17.85
CA SER A 466 -72.09 -19.54 -17.50
C SER A 466 -71.22 -19.76 -18.73
N VAL A 467 -70.12 -19.02 -18.77
CA VAL A 467 -69.14 -19.13 -19.85
C VAL A 467 -67.83 -19.63 -19.24
N LEU A 468 -67.45 -20.81 -19.65
CA LEU A 468 -66.17 -21.41 -19.32
C LEU A 468 -65.16 -21.10 -20.41
N ILE A 469 -63.96 -20.76 -20.03
CA ILE A 469 -62.85 -20.55 -20.93
C ILE A 469 -61.67 -21.45 -20.54
N SER A 470 -60.83 -21.77 -21.52
CA SER A 470 -59.53 -22.40 -21.35
C SER A 470 -58.49 -21.53 -21.99
N ASN A 471 -57.32 -21.42 -21.40
CA ASN A 471 -56.20 -20.66 -21.96
C ASN A 471 -55.48 -21.41 -23.10
N GLU A 472 -55.71 -22.71 -23.24
CA GLU A 472 -55.10 -23.55 -24.28
C GLU A 472 -56.03 -24.72 -24.70
N PRO A 473 -55.80 -25.36 -25.87
CA PRO A 473 -56.54 -26.55 -26.28
C PRO A 473 -56.36 -27.70 -25.30
N TRP A 474 -57.45 -28.18 -24.78
CA TRP A 474 -57.48 -29.21 -23.77
C TRP A 474 -58.03 -30.54 -24.30
N THR A 475 -57.44 -31.64 -23.86
CA THR A 475 -57.78 -32.98 -24.35
C THR A 475 -58.29 -33.90 -23.26
N GLY A 476 -58.55 -33.43 -22.07
CA GLY A 476 -59.01 -34.17 -20.91
C GLY A 476 -60.55 -34.28 -20.78
N SER A 477 -60.98 -34.60 -19.58
CA SER A 477 -62.33 -34.45 -19.13
C SER A 477 -62.35 -33.93 -17.69
N ALA A 478 -63.28 -33.04 -17.41
CA ALA A 478 -63.44 -32.47 -16.07
C ALA A 478 -64.87 -32.58 -15.60
N SER A 479 -65.06 -32.70 -14.32
CA SER A 479 -66.43 -32.70 -13.70
C SER A 479 -66.95 -31.25 -13.62
N LEU A 480 -68.23 -31.09 -13.92
CA LEU A 480 -68.93 -29.82 -13.73
C LEU A 480 -70.06 -30.05 -12.74
N SER A 481 -70.23 -29.21 -11.76
CA SER A 481 -71.32 -29.30 -10.81
C SER A 481 -72.06 -27.98 -10.63
N LEU A 482 -73.34 -28.00 -10.66
CA LEU A 482 -74.25 -26.93 -10.26
C LEU A 482 -74.69 -27.16 -8.83
N GLN A 483 -74.43 -26.23 -7.97
CA GLN A 483 -74.72 -26.33 -6.55
C GLN A 483 -75.50 -25.14 -6.06
N THR A 484 -76.32 -25.34 -5.03
CA THR A 484 -77.08 -24.24 -4.42
C THR A 484 -76.95 -24.26 -2.90
N ALA A 485 -77.04 -23.05 -2.32
CA ALA A 485 -77.14 -22.91 -0.88
C ALA A 485 -78.07 -21.75 -0.52
N PRO A 486 -78.75 -21.81 0.65
CA PRO A 486 -79.51 -20.64 1.16
C PRO A 486 -78.56 -19.45 1.34
N ALA A 487 -79.03 -18.24 1.14
CA ALA A 487 -78.26 -17.05 1.21
C ALA A 487 -77.78 -16.61 2.62
N ASP A 488 -77.64 -17.54 3.51
CA ASP A 488 -77.12 -17.33 4.84
C ASP A 488 -75.60 -17.66 4.80
N ARG A 489 -74.79 -16.62 4.55
CA ARG A 489 -73.34 -16.74 4.30
C ARG A 489 -72.50 -16.94 5.58
N ASP A 490 -72.95 -17.85 6.45
CA ASP A 490 -72.04 -18.22 7.52
C ASP A 490 -71.00 -19.25 6.98
N SER A 491 -69.77 -19.20 7.49
CA SER A 491 -68.57 -19.89 7.00
C SER A 491 -68.65 -21.43 6.92
N THR A 492 -69.82 -22.01 7.12
CA THR A 492 -70.10 -23.45 7.10
C THR A 492 -71.24 -23.82 6.17
N VAL A 493 -71.40 -23.15 5.05
CA VAL A 493 -72.47 -23.41 4.10
C VAL A 493 -72.30 -24.78 3.45
N ASN A 494 -73.25 -25.68 3.70
CA ASN A 494 -73.36 -26.94 2.97
C ASN A 494 -74.03 -26.73 1.61
N TRP A 495 -73.20 -26.72 0.57
CA TRP A 495 -73.69 -26.71 -0.80
C TRP A 495 -74.40 -27.96 -1.17
N THR A 496 -75.55 -27.86 -1.80
CA THR A 496 -76.32 -28.99 -2.33
C THR A 496 -76.11 -29.06 -3.84
N THR A 497 -75.51 -30.15 -4.32
CA THR A 497 -75.38 -30.41 -5.76
C THR A 497 -76.74 -30.73 -6.38
N LEU A 498 -77.13 -29.91 -7.37
CA LEU A 498 -78.39 -30.13 -8.11
C LEU A 498 -78.18 -30.95 -9.38
N GLU A 499 -77.05 -30.70 -10.06
CA GLU A 499 -76.73 -31.33 -11.33
C GLU A 499 -75.21 -31.48 -11.47
N THR A 500 -74.80 -32.57 -12.08
CA THR A 500 -73.40 -32.79 -12.51
C THR A 500 -73.35 -33.06 -14.00
N ARG A 501 -72.38 -32.56 -14.68
CA ARG A 501 -72.09 -32.82 -16.09
C ARG A 501 -70.58 -33.13 -16.21
N THR A 502 -70.22 -33.73 -17.33
CA THR A 502 -68.80 -33.95 -17.68
C THR A 502 -68.52 -33.11 -18.89
N LEU A 503 -67.53 -32.24 -18.73
CA LEU A 503 -66.92 -31.55 -19.83
C LEU A 503 -65.93 -32.52 -20.49
N SER A 504 -66.03 -32.72 -21.79
CA SER A 504 -65.18 -33.63 -22.54
C SER A 504 -64.26 -32.83 -23.48
N SER A 505 -63.11 -33.40 -23.81
CA SER A 505 -62.23 -32.82 -24.80
C SER A 505 -62.95 -32.55 -26.14
N GLY A 506 -62.82 -31.34 -26.68
CA GLY A 506 -63.51 -30.93 -27.92
C GLY A 506 -64.85 -30.25 -27.69
N SER A 507 -65.36 -30.12 -26.45
CA SER A 507 -66.55 -29.31 -26.14
C SER A 507 -66.26 -27.81 -26.13
N LEU A 508 -64.98 -27.41 -25.93
CA LEU A 508 -64.56 -26.01 -26.00
C LEU A 508 -64.29 -25.61 -27.45
N VAL A 509 -65.23 -24.92 -28.05
CA VAL A 509 -65.04 -24.29 -29.38
C VAL A 509 -64.36 -22.96 -29.19
N ASP A 510 -63.24 -22.75 -29.92
CA ASP A 510 -62.46 -21.54 -29.78
C ASP A 510 -62.01 -21.24 -28.31
N LEU A 511 -61.70 -22.31 -27.55
CA LEU A 511 -61.30 -22.24 -26.12
C LEU A 511 -62.40 -21.73 -25.19
N GLN A 512 -63.64 -21.80 -25.61
CA GLN A 512 -64.78 -21.31 -24.85
C GLN A 512 -65.99 -22.25 -24.97
N GLU A 513 -66.76 -22.42 -23.88
CA GLU A 513 -68.05 -23.11 -23.89
C GLU A 513 -69.07 -22.32 -23.09
N THR A 514 -70.28 -22.17 -23.67
CA THR A 514 -71.42 -21.57 -22.98
C THR A 514 -72.30 -22.65 -22.46
N LEU A 515 -72.46 -22.71 -21.15
CA LEU A 515 -73.31 -23.69 -20.44
C LEU A 515 -74.59 -23.06 -19.92
N ILE A 516 -75.70 -23.71 -20.12
CA ILE A 516 -77.02 -23.30 -19.58
C ILE A 516 -77.50 -24.32 -18.59
N TRP A 517 -77.82 -23.85 -17.40
CA TRP A 517 -78.32 -24.65 -16.30
C TRP A 517 -79.71 -24.19 -15.91
N SER A 518 -80.57 -25.09 -15.44
CA SER A 518 -81.91 -24.75 -14.99
C SER A 518 -82.11 -25.04 -13.51
N VAL A 519 -82.37 -24.01 -12.74
CA VAL A 519 -82.59 -24.11 -11.28
C VAL A 519 -84.04 -23.76 -10.95
N THR A 520 -84.68 -24.61 -10.18
CA THR A 520 -86.02 -24.35 -9.68
C THR A 520 -85.98 -23.82 -8.25
N ILE A 521 -86.39 -22.56 -8.05
CA ILE A 521 -86.45 -21.93 -6.74
C ILE A 521 -87.80 -22.30 -6.06
N LEU A 522 -87.69 -23.20 -5.09
CA LEU A 522 -88.87 -23.75 -4.42
C LEU A 522 -89.40 -22.89 -3.27
N THR A 523 -88.54 -22.15 -2.61
CA THR A 523 -88.83 -21.36 -1.41
C THR A 523 -88.61 -19.87 -1.64
N ALA A 524 -89.32 -19.02 -0.90
CA ALA A 524 -89.05 -17.57 -0.90
C ALA A 524 -87.75 -17.28 -0.15
N GLY A 525 -86.98 -16.31 -0.66
CA GLY A 525 -85.68 -15.93 -0.12
C GLY A 525 -84.60 -15.92 -1.20
N GLU A 526 -83.43 -15.49 -0.84
CA GLU A 526 -82.26 -15.49 -1.68
C GLU A 526 -81.65 -16.86 -1.76
N LEU A 527 -81.26 -17.30 -2.95
CA LEU A 527 -80.57 -18.56 -3.22
C LEU A 527 -79.23 -18.27 -3.89
N ASP A 528 -78.16 -18.64 -3.22
CA ASP A 528 -76.82 -18.61 -3.82
C ASP A 528 -76.68 -19.87 -4.73
N ILE A 529 -76.18 -19.63 -5.92
CA ILE A 529 -75.92 -20.65 -6.93
C ILE A 529 -74.41 -20.60 -7.27
N ARG A 530 -73.76 -21.75 -7.19
CA ARG A 530 -72.37 -21.94 -7.51
C ARG A 530 -72.22 -22.94 -8.65
N ILE A 531 -71.35 -22.62 -9.60
CA ILE A 531 -70.98 -23.58 -10.63
C ILE A 531 -69.50 -23.86 -10.43
N VAL A 532 -69.17 -25.12 -10.33
CA VAL A 532 -67.78 -25.57 -10.08
C VAL A 532 -67.34 -26.42 -11.25
N ILE A 533 -66.16 -26.15 -11.75
CA ILE A 533 -65.42 -27.03 -12.67
C ILE A 533 -64.35 -27.77 -11.87
N ASP A 534 -64.06 -28.98 -12.22
CA ASP A 534 -62.99 -29.81 -11.65
C ASP A 534 -62.95 -29.81 -10.11
N GLY A 535 -64.13 -29.91 -9.46
CA GLY A 535 -64.24 -29.85 -7.99
C GLY A 535 -63.61 -31.03 -7.23
N ASP A 536 -63.06 -31.99 -7.91
CA ASP A 536 -62.29 -33.14 -7.42
C ASP A 536 -60.80 -33.09 -7.75
N ASP A 537 -60.29 -31.92 -8.29
CA ASP A 537 -58.89 -31.67 -8.68
C ASP A 537 -58.31 -32.80 -9.58
N ALA A 538 -59.11 -33.31 -10.49
CA ALA A 538 -58.71 -34.39 -11.39
C ALA A 538 -57.92 -33.89 -12.62
N VAL A 539 -58.06 -32.63 -12.94
CA VAL A 539 -57.33 -31.93 -13.99
C VAL A 539 -56.34 -30.99 -13.32
N ALA A 540 -55.05 -31.22 -13.55
CA ALA A 540 -54.05 -30.31 -13.01
C ALA A 540 -54.07 -28.95 -13.76
N GLU A 541 -54.29 -27.89 -13.05
CA GLU A 541 -54.48 -26.53 -13.59
C GLU A 541 -53.51 -25.53 -13.00
N LYS A 542 -53.30 -24.41 -13.72
CA LYS A 542 -52.41 -23.34 -13.29
C LYS A 542 -52.97 -22.59 -12.08
N ASP A 543 -54.27 -22.40 -12.01
CA ASP A 543 -54.95 -21.70 -10.91
C ASP A 543 -56.23 -22.48 -10.51
N GLU A 544 -56.12 -23.33 -9.51
CA GLU A 544 -57.24 -24.08 -8.93
C GLU A 544 -58.23 -23.16 -8.18
N GLY A 545 -57.90 -21.90 -7.97
CA GLY A 545 -58.74 -20.96 -7.23
C GLY A 545 -59.80 -20.24 -8.07
N ASN A 546 -59.79 -20.43 -9.38
CA ASN A 546 -60.71 -19.80 -10.33
C ASN A 546 -61.80 -20.77 -10.87
N ASN A 547 -61.84 -21.97 -10.32
CA ASN A 547 -62.71 -23.06 -10.72
C ASN A 547 -64.17 -22.88 -10.30
N GLU A 548 -64.51 -21.83 -9.60
CA GLU A 548 -65.87 -21.56 -9.09
C GLU A 548 -66.39 -20.22 -9.57
N VAL A 549 -67.67 -20.16 -9.93
CA VAL A 549 -68.37 -18.92 -10.23
C VAL A 549 -69.72 -18.85 -9.51
N TYR A 550 -70.10 -17.72 -9.06
CA TYR A 550 -71.27 -17.50 -8.23
C TYR A 550 -72.27 -16.56 -8.88
N VAL A 551 -73.58 -16.92 -8.75
CA VAL A 551 -74.69 -16.02 -9.07
C VAL A 551 -75.77 -16.13 -7.97
N VAL A 552 -76.62 -15.15 -7.90
CA VAL A 552 -77.74 -15.12 -6.91
C VAL A 552 -79.06 -15.01 -7.61
N ALA A 553 -80.06 -15.78 -7.11
CA ALA A 553 -81.43 -15.62 -7.53
C ALA A 553 -82.34 -15.54 -6.31
N GLN A 554 -83.49 -14.88 -6.45
CA GLN A 554 -84.45 -14.65 -5.36
C GLN A 554 -85.84 -15.29 -5.68
N GLY A 555 -86.33 -16.11 -4.76
CA GLY A 555 -87.69 -16.50 -4.74
C GLY A 555 -88.62 -15.50 -4.05
N ALA A 556 -89.64 -15.09 -4.71
CA ALA A 556 -90.68 -14.23 -4.12
C ALA A 556 -91.88 -15.05 -3.66
N GLU A 557 -92.51 -14.64 -2.55
CA GLU A 557 -93.72 -15.25 -2.04
C GLU A 557 -94.86 -15.26 -3.09
N PRO A 558 -95.69 -16.29 -3.13
CA PRO A 558 -96.87 -16.35 -4.00
C PRO A 558 -97.84 -15.24 -3.66
N GLY A 559 -97.90 -14.19 -4.46
CA GLY A 559 -98.71 -12.98 -4.27
C GLY A 559 -97.95 -11.68 -4.15
N ALA A 560 -96.64 -11.70 -3.94
CA ALA A 560 -95.86 -10.53 -3.78
C ALA A 560 -95.46 -9.81 -5.11
N ILE A 561 -95.65 -10.46 -6.26
CA ILE A 561 -95.23 -9.93 -7.57
C ILE A 561 -96.11 -8.75 -8.07
N GLY A 562 -97.19 -8.42 -7.34
CA GLY A 562 -98.06 -7.33 -7.78
C GLY A 562 -97.68 -5.91 -7.39
N VAL A 563 -96.58 -5.70 -6.65
CA VAL A 563 -96.24 -4.39 -6.05
C VAL A 563 -94.88 -3.84 -6.48
N VAL A 564 -94.18 -4.50 -7.36
CA VAL A 564 -92.78 -4.08 -7.69
C VAL A 564 -92.68 -3.05 -8.84
N SER A 565 -93.78 -2.53 -9.36
CA SER A 565 -93.76 -1.52 -10.41
C SER A 565 -93.35 -0.10 -9.95
N GLY A 566 -93.00 0.10 -8.65
CA GLY A 566 -92.67 1.41 -8.10
C GLY A 566 -91.23 1.59 -7.61
N PHE A 567 -90.39 0.57 -7.64
CA PHE A 567 -89.05 0.63 -7.03
C PHE A 567 -87.87 0.41 -8.00
N MET A 568 -87.99 0.91 -9.24
CA MET A 568 -86.92 0.80 -10.22
C MET A 568 -85.66 1.65 -9.96
N PRO A 569 -85.61 2.76 -9.17
CA PRO A 569 -84.37 3.50 -8.94
C PRO A 569 -83.40 2.82 -7.99
N ASP A 570 -83.88 2.06 -6.99
CA ASP A 570 -82.98 1.55 -5.95
C ASP A 570 -82.32 0.21 -6.35
N LEU A 571 -82.95 -0.56 -7.25
CA LEU A 571 -82.38 -1.82 -7.73
C LEU A 571 -81.11 -1.58 -8.61
N ILE A 572 -81.10 -0.52 -9.40
CA ILE A 572 -79.95 -0.13 -10.22
C ILE A 572 -78.79 0.32 -9.32
N THR A 573 -79.06 0.95 -8.19
CA THR A 573 -78.06 1.38 -7.23
C THR A 573 -77.45 0.21 -6.49
N VAL A 574 -78.22 -0.83 -6.17
CA VAL A 574 -77.72 -2.05 -5.53
C VAL A 574 -76.87 -2.90 -6.49
N ILE A 575 -77.29 -2.98 -7.78
CA ILE A 575 -76.49 -3.71 -8.80
C ILE A 575 -75.15 -3.00 -9.07
N LEU A 576 -75.16 -1.67 -9.15
CA LEU A 576 -73.94 -0.87 -9.30
C LEU A 576 -73.04 -0.96 -8.06
N ALA A 577 -73.62 -1.00 -6.85
CA ALA A 577 -72.85 -1.18 -5.62
C ALA A 577 -72.24 -2.60 -5.52
N GLY A 578 -72.97 -3.66 -5.94
CA GLY A 578 -72.44 -5.02 -6.01
C GLY A 578 -71.29 -5.18 -6.98
N LEU A 579 -71.36 -4.54 -8.16
CA LEU A 579 -70.29 -4.57 -9.16
C LEU A 579 -69.06 -3.80 -8.68
N VAL A 580 -69.21 -2.68 -7.98
CA VAL A 580 -68.13 -1.90 -7.40
C VAL A 580 -67.45 -2.66 -6.25
N VAL A 581 -68.19 -3.39 -5.42
CA VAL A 581 -67.65 -4.21 -4.32
C VAL A 581 -66.89 -5.42 -4.86
N SER A 582 -67.40 -6.05 -5.91
CA SER A 582 -66.70 -7.21 -6.54
C SER A 582 -65.37 -6.76 -7.20
N ILE A 583 -65.36 -5.63 -7.89
CA ILE A 583 -64.14 -5.06 -8.46
C ILE A 583 -63.20 -4.57 -7.33
N TRP A 584 -63.69 -4.06 -6.23
CA TRP A 584 -62.90 -3.63 -5.09
C TRP A 584 -62.28 -4.80 -4.33
N MET A 585 -63.02 -5.92 -4.15
CA MET A 585 -62.51 -7.12 -3.51
C MET A 585 -61.46 -7.84 -4.38
N SER A 586 -61.63 -7.88 -5.69
CA SER A 586 -60.62 -8.43 -6.61
C SER A 586 -59.31 -7.62 -6.61
N ARG A 587 -59.43 -6.28 -6.48
CA ARG A 587 -58.23 -5.40 -6.32
C ARG A 587 -57.57 -5.55 -4.96
N LYS A 588 -58.32 -5.77 -3.88
CA LYS A 588 -57.73 -5.94 -2.53
C LYS A 588 -56.99 -7.27 -2.38
N ARG A 589 -57.40 -8.34 -3.04
CA ARG A 589 -56.64 -9.60 -3.10
C ARG A 589 -55.30 -9.49 -3.84
N ARG A 590 -55.23 -8.68 -4.92
CA ARG A 590 -53.98 -8.43 -5.63
C ARG A 590 -52.95 -7.63 -4.82
N VAL A 591 -53.39 -6.78 -3.89
CA VAL A 591 -52.48 -5.98 -3.04
C VAL A 591 -51.95 -6.78 -1.84
N THR A 592 -52.65 -7.81 -1.38
CA THR A 592 -52.22 -8.58 -0.20
C THR A 592 -51.20 -9.70 -0.54
N LEU A 593 -51.02 -10.02 -1.82
CA LEU A 593 -50.00 -10.97 -2.29
C LEU A 593 -48.64 -10.32 -2.63
N GLN A 594 -48.53 -8.98 -2.52
CA GLN A 594 -47.29 -8.24 -2.74
C GLN A 594 -46.54 -7.86 -1.45
N THR A 595 -47.01 -8.24 -0.27
CA THR A 595 -46.39 -7.90 1.00
C THR A 595 -46.27 -9.09 1.95
N ASN A 596 -45.71 -10.19 1.49
CA ASN A 596 -45.14 -11.21 2.38
C ASN A 596 -43.90 -11.81 1.71
#